data_15545ccdaac9abb2934798538ec892e7
#
_entry.id   15545ccdaac9abb2934798538ec892e7
#
_cell.length_a   1.000
_cell.length_b   1.000
_cell.length_c   1.000
_cell.angle_alpha   90.00
_cell.angle_beta   90.00
_cell.angle_gamma   90.00
#
_symmetry.space_group_name_H-M   'P 1'
#
loop_
_entity.id
_entity.type
_entity.pdbx_description
1 polymer ?
#
loop_
_entity_poly.entity_id
_entity_poly.type
_entity_poly.pdbx_seq_one_letter_code
_entity_poly.pdbx_strand_id
1 'polypeptide(L)'
;MTKRFTAKAHLFILATSASLASILFATGCQSSIDSDPAHLNQANVSALMPVVSDMSQQALRIQRALANKDFDSITSDIHPTRGVRFSMYAYVRPETDKVFSREQYAQYLQQSKVRFTWGEKDGTGDPLIEPLPTYLDTWVNAAKYNNARISFNEFKINGNSINNLKKIYPDSNVVEFYYKGSDRYDGMDWRVLRLVFNEYQGKRYLVAIINDQWTV
;
A
#
# COMPACT_ATOMS: atom_id res chain seq x y z
N MET A 1 11.38 -33.96 50.50
CA MET A 1 10.47 -33.27 51.45
C MET A 1 9.31 -32.68 50.68
N THR A 2 8.19 -33.28 50.88
CA THR A 2 6.89 -33.10 50.26
C THR A 2 6.14 -31.94 50.91
N LYS A 3 5.47 -31.08 50.14
CA LYS A 3 4.20 -30.46 50.59
C LYS A 3 3.31 -30.13 49.41
N ARG A 4 2.25 -30.93 49.28
CA ARG A 4 1.02 -30.65 48.55
C ARG A 4 0.17 -29.67 49.36
N PHE A 5 -0.49 -28.72 48.71
CA PHE A 5 -1.68 -28.07 49.25
C PHE A 5 -2.80 -28.10 48.23
N THR A 6 -3.85 -28.81 48.60
CA THR A 6 -5.18 -28.84 48.03
C THR A 6 -6.10 -27.92 48.83
N ALA A 7 -7.00 -27.22 48.23
CA ALA A 7 -8.31 -26.75 48.73
C ALA A 7 -8.92 -25.81 47.71
N LYS A 8 -10.13 -25.77 47.42
CA LYS A 8 -11.45 -26.34 47.70
C LYS A 8 -12.42 -25.41 46.93
N ALA A 9 -13.29 -26.01 46.19
CA ALA A 9 -14.41 -25.35 45.50
C ALA A 9 -15.44 -24.81 46.51
N HIS A 10 -16.03 -23.66 46.17
CA HIS A 10 -17.36 -23.31 46.70
C HIS A 10 -18.25 -22.77 45.56
N LEU A 11 -19.24 -23.55 45.32
CA LEU A 11 -20.41 -23.32 44.51
C LEU A 11 -21.41 -22.49 45.34
N PHE A 12 -21.88 -21.35 44.81
CA PHE A 12 -23.10 -20.68 45.30
C PHE A 12 -24.06 -20.46 44.16
N ILE A 13 -25.15 -21.23 44.24
CA ILE A 13 -26.37 -21.06 43.44
C ILE A 13 -27.29 -20.19 44.31
N LEU A 14 -27.86 -19.14 43.74
CA LEU A 14 -29.09 -18.54 44.23
C LEU A 14 -29.89 -17.99 43.07
N ALA A 15 -31.04 -18.59 42.89
CA ALA A 15 -32.14 -18.15 41.99
C ALA A 15 -33.14 -17.31 42.84
N THR A 16 -33.76 -16.32 42.19
CA THR A 16 -35.13 -15.82 42.44
C THR A 16 -35.38 -14.67 41.47
N SER A 17 -36.27 -14.75 40.64
CA SER A 17 -37.73 -14.67 40.53
C SER A 17 -38.18 -13.36 39.86
N ALA A 18 -39.11 -13.53 38.97
CA ALA A 18 -39.78 -12.63 38.05
C ALA A 18 -40.49 -11.43 38.69
N SER A 19 -40.64 -10.36 37.90
CA SER A 19 -41.85 -9.55 37.92
C SER A 19 -42.07 -8.86 36.57
N LEU A 20 -43.17 -9.18 35.92
CA LEU A 20 -43.81 -8.43 34.83
C LEU A 20 -44.35 -7.09 35.36
N ALA A 21 -44.10 -6.03 34.62
CA ALA A 21 -44.93 -4.85 34.66
C ALA A 21 -45.04 -4.26 33.25
N SER A 22 -46.19 -4.49 32.64
CA SER A 22 -46.62 -3.82 31.40
C SER A 22 -47.12 -2.41 31.76
N ILE A 23 -46.59 -1.40 31.09
CA ILE A 23 -47.22 -0.08 31.04
C ILE A 23 -47.24 0.39 29.58
N LEU A 24 -48.43 0.40 29.01
CA LEU A 24 -48.81 1.11 27.80
C LEU A 24 -48.94 2.61 28.13
N PHE A 25 -48.27 3.49 27.42
CA PHE A 25 -48.72 4.87 27.22
C PHE A 25 -48.41 5.35 25.81
N ALA A 26 -49.39 6.12 25.35
CA ALA A 26 -49.69 6.54 24.01
C ALA A 26 -48.78 7.66 23.47
N THR A 27 -48.68 7.64 22.12
CA THR A 27 -48.64 8.75 21.15
C THR A 27 -48.17 10.13 21.62
N GLY A 28 -47.08 10.56 21.00
CA GLY A 28 -46.71 11.97 20.88
C GLY A 28 -45.76 12.13 19.70
N CYS A 29 -46.29 12.56 18.55
CA CYS A 29 -45.48 13.09 17.46
C CYS A 29 -44.75 14.35 17.91
N GLN A 30 -43.44 14.31 17.89
CA GLN A 30 -42.61 15.52 17.81
C GLN A 30 -41.46 15.26 16.83
N SER A 31 -41.59 15.93 15.71
CA SER A 31 -40.53 16.08 14.72
C SER A 31 -39.47 17.03 15.28
N SER A 32 -38.37 16.46 15.75
CA SER A 32 -37.13 17.20 15.94
C SER A 32 -36.14 16.72 14.89
N ILE A 33 -35.79 17.64 14.00
CA ILE A 33 -34.68 17.49 13.05
C ILE A 33 -33.40 17.61 13.88
N ASP A 34 -32.89 16.48 14.36
CA ASP A 34 -31.51 16.40 14.84
C ASP A 34 -30.66 15.89 13.68
N SER A 35 -29.90 16.81 13.13
CA SER A 35 -28.81 16.55 12.20
C SER A 35 -27.68 15.87 12.96
N ASP A 36 -27.67 14.52 12.97
CA ASP A 36 -26.58 13.70 13.49
C ASP A 36 -25.58 13.43 12.35
N PRO A 37 -24.32 13.92 12.43
CA PRO A 37 -23.32 13.75 11.36
C PRO A 37 -22.57 12.42 11.39
N ALA A 38 -23.15 11.34 11.87
CA ALA A 38 -22.45 10.07 12.09
C ALA A 38 -23.11 8.83 11.48
N HIS A 39 -23.89 8.94 10.42
CA HIS A 39 -24.22 7.79 9.58
C HIS A 39 -23.29 7.67 8.36
N LEU A 40 -22.00 7.43 8.59
CA LEU A 40 -21.16 6.75 7.60
C LEU A 40 -21.73 5.35 7.43
N ASN A 41 -22.44 5.16 6.32
CA ASN A 41 -23.22 3.99 5.98
C ASN A 41 -22.36 2.71 6.16
N GLN A 42 -22.68 1.87 7.13
CA GLN A 42 -22.03 0.55 7.34
C GLN A 42 -22.00 -0.29 6.05
N ALA A 43 -22.98 -0.10 5.16
CA ALA A 43 -23.01 -0.72 3.85
C ALA A 43 -21.82 -0.32 2.95
N ASN A 44 -21.39 0.96 2.99
CA ASN A 44 -20.25 1.43 2.22
C ASN A 44 -18.92 0.91 2.78
N VAL A 45 -18.80 0.81 4.10
CA VAL A 45 -17.60 0.25 4.75
C VAL A 45 -17.47 -1.24 4.43
N SER A 46 -18.59 -1.98 4.48
CA SER A 46 -18.61 -3.43 4.18
C SER A 46 -18.28 -3.74 2.72
N ALA A 47 -18.64 -2.87 1.77
CA ALA A 47 -18.30 -3.00 0.36
C ALA A 47 -16.84 -2.64 0.04
N LEU A 48 -16.24 -1.72 0.78
CA LEU A 48 -14.85 -1.29 0.58
C LEU A 48 -13.83 -2.31 1.12
N MET A 49 -14.16 -3.05 2.19
CA MET A 49 -13.24 -4.00 2.82
C MET A 49 -12.74 -5.10 1.87
N PRO A 50 -13.57 -5.76 1.03
CA PRO A 50 -13.10 -6.75 0.07
C PRO A 50 -12.19 -6.15 -1.02
N VAL A 51 -12.50 -4.95 -1.50
CA VAL A 51 -11.69 -4.26 -2.54
C VAL A 51 -10.31 -3.89 -2.02
N VAL A 52 -10.23 -3.37 -0.80
CA VAL A 52 -8.94 -3.05 -0.15
C VAL A 52 -8.15 -4.33 0.12
N SER A 53 -8.81 -5.41 0.55
CA SER A 53 -8.17 -6.71 0.79
C SER A 53 -7.57 -7.28 -0.50
N ASP A 54 -8.31 -7.26 -1.61
CA ASP A 54 -7.85 -7.79 -2.91
C ASP A 54 -6.69 -6.94 -3.47
N MET A 55 -6.79 -5.61 -3.40
CA MET A 55 -5.71 -4.71 -3.81
C MET A 55 -4.44 -4.92 -2.97
N SER A 56 -4.61 -5.13 -1.66
CA SER A 56 -3.51 -5.43 -0.75
C SER A 56 -2.78 -6.70 -1.14
N GLN A 57 -3.52 -7.75 -1.44
CA GLN A 57 -2.97 -9.05 -1.84
C GLN A 57 -2.20 -8.94 -3.17
N GLN A 58 -2.76 -8.23 -4.16
CA GLN A 58 -2.07 -7.99 -5.43
C GLN A 58 -0.78 -7.21 -5.22
N ALA A 59 -0.81 -6.12 -4.45
CA ALA A 59 0.36 -5.31 -4.17
C ALA A 59 1.45 -6.07 -3.40
N LEU A 60 1.06 -6.85 -2.39
CA LEU A 60 1.97 -7.71 -1.63
C LEU A 60 2.61 -8.78 -2.52
N ARG A 61 1.83 -9.39 -3.42
CA ARG A 61 2.36 -10.37 -4.37
C ARG A 61 3.40 -9.73 -5.30
N ILE A 62 3.10 -8.55 -5.85
CA ILE A 62 4.03 -7.81 -6.71
C ILE A 62 5.30 -7.44 -5.92
N GLN A 63 5.17 -6.89 -4.70
CA GLN A 63 6.32 -6.54 -3.87
C GLN A 63 7.18 -7.76 -3.58
N ARG A 64 6.60 -8.92 -3.24
CA ARG A 64 7.33 -10.16 -2.99
C ARG A 64 8.03 -10.70 -4.24
N ALA A 65 7.37 -10.64 -5.39
CA ALA A 65 7.97 -11.02 -6.67
C ALA A 65 9.21 -10.16 -6.96
N LEU A 66 9.09 -8.85 -6.82
CA LEU A 66 10.22 -7.92 -6.97
C LEU A 66 11.33 -8.18 -5.94
N ALA A 67 10.99 -8.47 -4.68
CA ALA A 67 11.94 -8.78 -3.61
C ALA A 67 12.72 -10.09 -3.86
N ASN A 68 12.06 -11.06 -4.47
CA ASN A 68 12.65 -12.37 -4.82
C ASN A 68 13.33 -12.36 -6.19
N LYS A 69 13.37 -11.21 -6.88
CA LYS A 69 13.90 -11.04 -8.24
C LYS A 69 13.16 -11.85 -9.31
N ASP A 70 11.93 -12.26 -9.00
CA ASP A 70 11.00 -12.88 -9.94
C ASP A 70 10.27 -11.79 -10.73
N PHE A 71 11.07 -11.00 -11.48
CA PHE A 71 10.59 -9.81 -12.18
C PHE A 71 9.62 -10.12 -13.31
N ASP A 72 9.76 -11.28 -13.93
CA ASP A 72 8.91 -11.70 -15.04
C ASP A 72 7.47 -11.95 -14.60
N SER A 73 7.27 -12.46 -13.39
CA SER A 73 5.95 -12.81 -12.86
C SER A 73 4.98 -11.64 -12.75
N ILE A 74 5.47 -10.39 -12.68
CA ILE A 74 4.62 -9.19 -12.64
C ILE A 74 4.21 -8.68 -14.02
N THR A 75 4.72 -9.27 -15.12
CA THR A 75 4.45 -8.82 -16.48
C THR A 75 2.95 -8.76 -16.78
N SER A 76 2.19 -9.75 -16.33
CA SER A 76 0.73 -9.80 -16.50
C SER A 76 -0.03 -8.75 -15.71
N ASP A 77 0.56 -8.20 -14.64
CA ASP A 77 -0.03 -7.12 -13.85
C ASP A 77 0.09 -5.76 -14.53
N ILE A 78 1.04 -5.58 -15.43
CA ILE A 78 1.26 -4.32 -16.13
C ILE A 78 0.04 -3.98 -16.97
N HIS A 79 -0.35 -2.70 -16.96
CA HIS A 79 -1.51 -2.22 -17.70
C HIS A 79 -1.35 -2.47 -19.23
N PRO A 80 -2.34 -3.11 -19.90
CA PRO A 80 -2.16 -3.59 -21.27
C PRO A 80 -1.96 -2.49 -22.32
N THR A 81 -2.50 -1.29 -22.08
CA THR A 81 -2.41 -0.17 -23.05
C THR A 81 -1.56 0.98 -22.54
N ARG A 82 -1.47 1.20 -21.21
CA ARG A 82 -0.69 2.29 -20.61
C ARG A 82 0.75 1.89 -20.26
N GLY A 83 1.00 0.58 -20.13
CA GLY A 83 2.28 0.08 -19.64
C GLY A 83 2.50 0.40 -18.16
N VAL A 84 3.76 0.35 -17.74
CA VAL A 84 4.21 0.68 -16.38
C VAL A 84 5.28 1.77 -16.41
N ARG A 85 5.07 2.81 -15.62
CA ARG A 85 6.03 3.91 -15.40
C ARG A 85 6.97 3.56 -14.26
N PHE A 86 8.20 3.99 -14.39
CA PHE A 86 9.20 3.93 -13.33
C PHE A 86 9.64 5.35 -12.98
N SER A 87 9.42 5.76 -11.73
CA SER A 87 9.88 7.04 -11.21
C SER A 87 10.94 6.79 -10.13
N MET A 88 12.07 7.44 -10.30
CA MET A 88 13.22 7.29 -9.42
C MET A 88 12.99 7.91 -8.05
N TYR A 89 12.14 8.95 -7.99
CA TYR A 89 11.75 9.68 -6.78
C TYR A 89 10.24 9.94 -6.73
N ALA A 90 9.76 10.52 -5.62
CA ALA A 90 8.34 10.82 -5.40
C ALA A 90 7.73 11.74 -6.45
N TYR A 91 8.52 12.67 -7.00
CA TYR A 91 8.06 13.57 -8.06
C TYR A 91 8.08 12.85 -9.40
N VAL A 92 6.91 12.49 -9.88
CA VAL A 92 6.72 11.87 -11.21
C VAL A 92 6.98 12.89 -12.30
N ARG A 93 7.85 12.54 -13.24
CA ARG A 93 8.25 13.37 -14.39
C ARG A 93 7.75 12.73 -15.68
N PRO A 94 6.55 13.12 -16.18
CA PRO A 94 5.95 12.49 -17.37
C PRO A 94 6.86 12.46 -18.59
N GLU A 95 7.69 13.48 -18.75
CA GLU A 95 8.55 13.70 -19.91
C GLU A 95 9.83 12.84 -19.89
N THR A 96 10.32 12.45 -18.72
CA THR A 96 11.63 11.79 -18.57
C THR A 96 11.58 10.41 -17.96
N ASP A 97 10.59 10.13 -17.10
CA ASP A 97 10.38 8.82 -16.50
C ASP A 97 10.19 7.75 -17.57
N LYS A 98 10.76 6.58 -17.36
CA LYS A 98 10.62 5.47 -18.31
C LYS A 98 9.23 4.84 -18.18
N VAL A 99 8.60 4.64 -19.32
CA VAL A 99 7.34 3.89 -19.42
C VAL A 99 7.56 2.74 -20.40
N PHE A 100 7.28 1.53 -19.96
CA PHE A 100 7.39 0.34 -20.78
C PHE A 100 6.03 -0.31 -20.98
N SER A 101 5.71 -0.69 -22.20
CA SER A 101 4.61 -1.60 -22.46
C SER A 101 4.89 -2.94 -21.79
N ARG A 102 3.89 -3.81 -21.72
CA ARG A 102 4.03 -5.16 -21.19
C ARG A 102 5.10 -5.96 -21.95
N GLU A 103 5.10 -5.84 -23.27
CA GLU A 103 6.04 -6.48 -24.18
C GLU A 103 7.45 -5.92 -24.02
N GLN A 104 7.58 -4.59 -23.92
CA GLN A 104 8.88 -3.94 -23.68
C GLN A 104 9.45 -4.31 -22.33
N TYR A 105 8.61 -4.38 -21.29
CA TYR A 105 9.05 -4.82 -19.97
C TYR A 105 9.63 -6.23 -20.01
N ALA A 106 8.91 -7.20 -20.56
CA ALA A 106 9.37 -8.58 -20.71
C ALA A 106 10.64 -8.67 -21.57
N GLN A 107 10.70 -7.92 -22.68
CA GLN A 107 11.88 -7.87 -23.54
C GLN A 107 13.11 -7.34 -22.80
N TYR A 108 12.99 -6.21 -22.08
CA TYR A 108 14.13 -5.57 -21.41
C TYR A 108 14.59 -6.32 -20.16
N LEU A 109 13.77 -7.18 -19.57
CA LEU A 109 14.24 -8.12 -18.54
C LEU A 109 15.29 -9.10 -19.09
N GLN A 110 15.18 -9.50 -20.36
CA GLN A 110 16.10 -10.44 -21.01
C GLN A 110 17.33 -9.75 -21.63
N GLN A 111 17.28 -8.41 -21.76
CA GLN A 111 18.31 -7.64 -22.46
C GLN A 111 19.19 -6.85 -21.48
N SER A 112 20.05 -7.55 -20.74
CA SER A 112 20.93 -6.95 -19.73
C SER A 112 21.95 -5.93 -20.26
N LYS A 113 22.14 -5.84 -21.59
CA LYS A 113 23.02 -4.85 -22.22
C LYS A 113 22.31 -3.54 -22.55
N VAL A 114 20.98 -3.53 -22.63
CA VAL A 114 20.21 -2.30 -22.87
C VAL A 114 20.11 -1.51 -21.57
N ARG A 115 20.70 -0.32 -21.57
CA ARG A 115 20.76 0.55 -20.40
C ARG A 115 19.85 1.76 -20.61
N PHE A 116 19.23 2.21 -19.52
CA PHE A 116 18.34 3.39 -19.49
C PHE A 116 18.90 4.39 -18.50
N THR A 117 18.81 5.67 -18.86
CA THR A 117 18.98 6.75 -17.88
C THR A 117 17.67 6.91 -17.11
N TRP A 118 17.67 6.52 -15.83
CA TRP A 118 16.49 6.53 -14.96
C TRP A 118 16.21 7.90 -14.37
N GLY A 119 17.24 8.70 -14.18
CA GLY A 119 17.23 10.03 -13.62
C GLY A 119 18.60 10.38 -13.05
N GLU A 120 18.65 11.42 -12.25
CA GLU A 120 19.86 11.90 -11.59
C GLU A 120 19.79 11.59 -10.09
N LYS A 121 20.91 11.15 -9.51
CA LYS A 121 21.02 10.90 -8.07
C LYS A 121 21.03 12.23 -7.33
N ASP A 122 20.19 12.32 -6.32
CA ASP A 122 20.17 13.47 -5.44
C ASP A 122 21.52 13.67 -4.75
N GLY A 123 21.90 14.92 -4.50
CA GLY A 123 23.16 15.32 -3.87
C GLY A 123 24.36 15.36 -4.81
N THR A 124 24.46 14.44 -5.81
CA THR A 124 25.60 14.42 -6.75
C THR A 124 25.25 14.90 -8.16
N GLY A 125 23.99 14.77 -8.57
CA GLY A 125 23.55 15.03 -9.93
C GLY A 125 23.98 13.94 -10.95
N ASP A 126 24.66 12.88 -10.49
CA ASP A 126 25.12 11.83 -11.38
C ASP A 126 23.94 11.07 -11.98
N PRO A 127 23.95 10.79 -13.31
CA PRO A 127 22.89 10.00 -13.92
C PRO A 127 22.94 8.55 -13.44
N LEU A 128 21.80 7.98 -13.11
CA LEU A 128 21.63 6.55 -12.88
C LEU A 128 21.39 5.86 -14.23
N ILE A 129 22.38 5.13 -14.74
CA ILE A 129 22.32 4.46 -16.04
C ILE A 129 22.50 2.95 -15.85
N GLU A 130 21.40 2.21 -15.90
CA GLU A 130 21.39 0.78 -15.64
C GLU A 130 20.38 0.03 -16.53
N PRO A 131 20.58 -1.29 -16.76
CA PRO A 131 19.55 -2.14 -17.35
C PRO A 131 18.34 -2.27 -16.40
N LEU A 132 17.18 -2.61 -16.96
CA LEU A 132 15.94 -2.78 -16.18
C LEU A 132 16.11 -3.78 -15.01
N PRO A 133 16.67 -4.99 -15.17
CA PRO A 133 16.83 -5.92 -14.04
C PRO A 133 17.69 -5.36 -12.91
N THR A 134 18.75 -4.63 -13.25
CA THR A 134 19.63 -4.00 -12.25
C THR A 134 18.91 -2.89 -11.52
N TYR A 135 18.16 -2.03 -12.22
CA TYR A 135 17.34 -0.98 -11.61
C TYR A 135 16.31 -1.55 -10.62
N LEU A 136 15.63 -2.64 -11.00
CA LEU A 136 14.68 -3.32 -10.13
C LEU A 136 15.36 -3.90 -8.88
N ASP A 137 16.53 -4.48 -9.02
CA ASP A 137 17.27 -5.10 -7.92
C ASP A 137 17.87 -4.05 -6.97
N THR A 138 18.51 -3.02 -7.51
CA THR A 138 19.34 -2.07 -6.74
C THR A 138 18.61 -0.83 -6.32
N TRP A 139 17.83 -0.22 -7.22
CA TRP A 139 17.13 1.04 -6.94
C TRP A 139 15.76 0.81 -6.33
N VAL A 140 14.89 0.03 -6.99
CA VAL A 140 13.59 -0.35 -6.42
C VAL A 140 13.79 -1.15 -5.14
N ASN A 141 14.70 -2.09 -5.15
CA ASN A 141 15.18 -2.84 -3.99
C ASN A 141 14.03 -3.31 -3.07
N ALA A 142 13.08 -4.03 -3.68
CA ALA A 142 11.84 -4.39 -3.03
C ALA A 142 12.01 -5.27 -1.77
N ALA A 143 13.17 -5.92 -1.60
CA ALA A 143 13.51 -6.70 -0.41
C ALA A 143 13.55 -5.84 0.87
N LYS A 144 13.84 -4.54 0.77
CA LYS A 144 13.79 -3.59 1.90
C LYS A 144 12.41 -3.48 2.52
N TYR A 145 11.35 -3.84 1.77
CA TYR A 145 9.96 -3.66 2.19
C TYR A 145 9.30 -4.93 2.74
N ASN A 146 10.03 -6.02 2.98
CA ASN A 146 9.46 -7.26 3.51
C ASN A 146 8.72 -7.10 4.84
N ASN A 147 9.13 -6.15 5.67
CA ASN A 147 8.50 -5.79 6.95
C ASN A 147 8.01 -4.33 6.96
N ALA A 148 7.66 -3.78 5.81
CA ALA A 148 7.24 -2.41 5.68
C ALA A 148 5.85 -2.18 6.28
N ARG A 149 5.62 -0.94 6.74
CA ARG A 149 4.26 -0.46 6.98
C ARG A 149 3.58 -0.25 5.63
N ILE A 150 2.33 -0.71 5.51
CA ILE A 150 1.54 -0.57 4.29
C ILE A 150 0.42 0.44 4.52
N SER A 151 0.19 1.32 3.55
CA SER A 151 -0.97 2.23 3.52
C SER A 151 -1.62 2.27 2.14
N PHE A 152 -2.90 2.65 2.12
CA PHE A 152 -3.74 2.67 0.91
C PHE A 152 -4.25 4.07 0.66
N ASN A 153 -3.98 4.60 -0.54
CA ASN A 153 -4.41 5.94 -0.96
C ASN A 153 -4.04 7.07 0.01
N GLU A 154 -3.17 6.76 0.97
CA GLU A 154 -2.64 7.68 1.97
C GLU A 154 -1.13 7.77 1.80
N PHE A 155 -0.64 8.99 1.67
CA PHE A 155 0.78 9.28 1.69
C PHE A 155 1.15 9.67 3.12
N LYS A 156 1.51 8.67 3.94
CA LYS A 156 1.83 8.91 5.36
C LYS A 156 3.20 9.53 5.55
N ILE A 157 4.07 9.38 4.54
CA ILE A 157 5.41 9.93 4.57
C ILE A 157 5.52 10.95 3.46
N ASN A 158 5.54 12.20 3.88
CA ASN A 158 6.01 13.30 3.07
C ASN A 158 7.47 13.51 3.47
N GLY A 159 8.37 12.93 2.69
CA GLY A 159 9.77 13.29 2.77
C GLY A 159 9.96 14.78 2.44
N ASN A 160 11.19 15.21 2.32
CA ASN A 160 11.53 16.55 1.85
C ASN A 160 11.27 16.74 0.34
N SER A 161 10.81 15.69 -0.38
CA SER A 161 10.48 15.76 -1.80
C SER A 161 9.01 16.05 -2.04
N ILE A 162 8.72 16.82 -3.09
CA ILE A 162 7.36 17.13 -3.53
C ILE A 162 6.74 15.87 -4.15
N ASN A 163 5.55 15.52 -3.69
CA ASN A 163 4.77 14.43 -4.26
C ASN A 163 3.65 14.99 -5.15
N ASN A 164 3.71 14.69 -6.44
CA ASN A 164 2.69 15.11 -7.42
C ASN A 164 1.82 13.95 -7.92
N LEU A 165 1.87 12.80 -7.25
CA LEU A 165 1.25 11.56 -7.72
C LEU A 165 -0.26 11.71 -7.95
N LYS A 166 -0.99 12.34 -7.03
CA LYS A 166 -2.43 12.59 -7.20
C LYS A 166 -2.77 13.47 -8.40
N LYS A 167 -1.86 14.37 -8.79
CA LYS A 167 -2.02 15.20 -9.99
C LYS A 167 -1.84 14.38 -11.28
N ILE A 168 -0.87 13.45 -11.28
CA ILE A 168 -0.54 12.62 -12.46
C ILE A 168 -1.49 11.42 -12.59
N TYR A 169 -1.96 10.89 -11.46
CA TYR A 169 -2.80 9.70 -11.35
C TYR A 169 -4.03 9.97 -10.47
N PRO A 170 -4.95 10.89 -10.86
CA PRO A 170 -6.07 11.31 -10.02
C PRO A 170 -7.03 10.16 -9.66
N ASP A 171 -7.28 9.27 -10.64
CA ASP A 171 -8.27 8.17 -10.54
C ASP A 171 -7.61 6.82 -10.23
N SER A 172 -6.36 6.82 -9.77
CA SER A 172 -5.63 5.59 -9.49
C SER A 172 -5.60 5.28 -8.00
N ASN A 173 -5.55 3.99 -7.69
CA ASN A 173 -5.30 3.52 -6.34
C ASN A 173 -3.80 3.35 -6.13
N VAL A 174 -3.33 3.65 -4.92
CA VAL A 174 -1.92 3.58 -4.54
C VAL A 174 -1.76 2.71 -3.30
N VAL A 175 -0.82 1.78 -3.38
CA VAL A 175 -0.34 1.03 -2.22
C VAL A 175 1.08 1.49 -1.93
N GLU A 176 1.27 2.03 -0.74
CA GLU A 176 2.57 2.52 -0.25
C GLU A 176 3.17 1.53 0.73
N PHE A 177 4.43 1.17 0.50
CA PHE A 177 5.27 0.39 1.40
C PHE A 177 6.34 1.32 1.97
N TYR A 178 6.34 1.48 3.27
CA TYR A 178 7.27 2.37 3.98
C TYR A 178 8.27 1.59 4.83
N TYR A 179 9.54 1.77 4.57
CA TYR A 179 10.66 1.38 5.39
C TYR A 179 11.18 2.59 6.18
N LYS A 180 11.10 2.51 7.51
CA LYS A 180 11.41 3.63 8.41
C LYS A 180 12.88 4.04 8.45
N GLY A 181 13.77 3.29 7.79
CA GLY A 181 15.20 3.42 7.94
C GLY A 181 15.74 2.62 9.13
N SER A 182 17.05 2.63 9.27
CA SER A 182 17.77 1.91 10.32
C SER A 182 18.29 2.86 11.41
N ASP A 183 18.42 2.32 12.61
CA ASP A 183 19.01 3.06 13.74
C ASP A 183 20.47 3.45 13.48
N ARG A 184 21.17 2.70 12.61
CA ARG A 184 22.55 2.98 12.18
C ARG A 184 22.69 4.34 11.50
N TYR A 185 21.67 4.78 10.79
CA TYR A 185 21.63 6.04 10.03
C TYR A 185 20.61 7.02 10.59
N ASP A 186 20.18 6.82 11.84
CA ASP A 186 19.18 7.65 12.51
C ASP A 186 17.91 7.85 11.65
N GLY A 187 17.53 6.79 10.94
CA GLY A 187 16.37 6.79 10.05
C GLY A 187 16.59 7.51 8.71
N MET A 188 17.74 8.13 8.45
CA MET A 188 17.99 8.86 7.19
C MET A 188 18.06 7.97 5.95
N ASP A 189 18.12 6.65 6.11
CA ASP A 189 18.01 5.67 5.03
C ASP A 189 16.57 5.17 4.82
N TRP A 190 15.55 5.95 5.25
CA TRP A 190 14.15 5.63 4.99
C TRP A 190 13.86 5.56 3.49
N ARG A 191 12.93 4.70 3.12
CA ARG A 191 12.51 4.54 1.73
C ARG A 191 11.01 4.26 1.64
N VAL A 192 10.45 4.62 0.50
CA VAL A 192 9.07 4.31 0.14
C VAL A 192 9.03 3.69 -1.25
N LEU A 193 8.24 2.64 -1.39
CA LEU A 193 7.84 2.09 -2.67
C LEU A 193 6.34 2.30 -2.82
N ARG A 194 5.92 2.94 -3.91
CA ARG A 194 4.51 3.11 -4.26
C ARG A 194 4.19 2.32 -5.51
N LEU A 195 3.24 1.41 -5.39
CA LEU A 195 2.64 0.70 -6.52
C LEU A 195 1.33 1.40 -6.86
N VAL A 196 1.22 1.89 -8.10
CA VAL A 196 0.06 2.64 -8.58
C VAL A 196 -0.76 1.75 -9.49
N PHE A 197 -2.05 1.64 -9.20
CA PHE A 197 -2.97 0.77 -9.90
C PHE A 197 -4.10 1.57 -10.57
N ASN A 198 -4.46 1.15 -11.77
CA ASN A 198 -5.61 1.69 -12.48
C ASN A 198 -6.53 0.55 -12.92
N GLU A 199 -7.81 0.81 -12.97
CA GLU A 199 -8.79 -0.16 -13.44
C GLU A 199 -8.94 -0.06 -14.96
N TYR A 200 -9.01 -1.20 -15.62
CA TYR A 200 -9.26 -1.33 -17.04
C TYR A 200 -10.07 -2.60 -17.32
N GLN A 201 -11.23 -2.45 -17.95
CA GLN A 201 -12.15 -3.56 -18.26
C GLN A 201 -12.47 -4.45 -17.03
N GLY A 202 -12.75 -3.83 -15.89
CA GLY A 202 -13.10 -4.50 -14.65
C GLY A 202 -11.95 -5.23 -13.96
N LYS A 203 -10.71 -5.01 -14.40
CA LYS A 203 -9.49 -5.56 -13.76
C LYS A 203 -8.55 -4.44 -13.37
N ARG A 204 -7.81 -4.67 -12.30
CA ARG A 204 -6.80 -3.75 -11.79
C ARG A 204 -5.43 -4.10 -12.35
N TYR A 205 -4.73 -3.07 -12.84
CA TYR A 205 -3.41 -3.22 -13.43
C TYR A 205 -2.41 -2.22 -12.86
N LEU A 206 -1.16 -2.62 -12.77
CA LEU A 206 -0.05 -1.78 -12.37
C LEU A 206 0.27 -0.77 -13.49
N VAL A 207 0.25 0.52 -13.16
CA VAL A 207 0.58 1.62 -14.09
C VAL A 207 1.85 2.37 -13.71
N ALA A 208 2.30 2.27 -12.44
CA ALA A 208 3.58 2.86 -12.04
C ALA A 208 4.20 2.15 -10.83
N ILE A 209 5.52 2.16 -10.80
CA ILE A 209 6.40 1.83 -9.68
C ILE A 209 7.19 3.09 -9.36
N ILE A 210 6.93 3.69 -8.20
CA ILE A 210 7.49 4.97 -7.80
C ILE A 210 8.28 4.77 -6.52
N ASN A 211 9.53 5.20 -6.54
CA ASN A 211 10.37 5.21 -5.35
C ASN A 211 10.32 6.58 -4.67
N ASP A 212 10.66 6.57 -3.41
CA ASP A 212 10.96 7.77 -2.64
C ASP A 212 11.97 7.40 -1.56
N GLN A 213 12.84 8.33 -1.24
CA GLN A 213 13.87 8.13 -0.23
C GLN A 213 14.34 9.47 0.30
N TRP A 214 15.13 9.41 1.36
CA TRP A 214 15.76 10.61 1.87
C TRP A 214 16.62 11.28 0.78
N THR A 215 16.50 12.59 0.70
CA THR A 215 17.23 13.47 -0.24
C THR A 215 17.83 14.64 0.53
N VAL A 216 18.93 15.19 0.04
CA VAL A 216 19.61 16.36 0.64
C VAL A 216 18.99 17.68 0.25
#